data_17105c6b6cc0a30ce2bf040493a60f75
#
_entry.id   17105c6b6cc0a30ce2bf040493a60f75
#
_cell.length_a   1.000
_cell.length_b   1.000
_cell.length_c   1.000
_cell.angle_alpha   90.00
_cell.angle_beta   90.00
_cell.angle_gamma   90.00
#
_symmetry.space_group_name_H-M   'P 1'
#
loop_
_entity.id
_entity.type
_entity.pdbx_description
1 polymer ?
#
loop_
_entity_poly.entity_id
_entity_poly.type
_entity_poly.pdbx_seq_one_letter_code
_entity_poly.pdbx_strand_id
1 'polypeptide(L)'
;GNTFADRSLDISAATGGLVYIGFRHHDITDVFVLNVDDVSVTSSTMSNEEFTLENIDYTFNQETNILRVTSEELLSNIQIYNMLGQQVLNQDLNDSSVALNLSDLSSSIYVVNVEGNNSKSKTFKLAIK
;
A
#
# COMPACT_ATOMS: atom_id res chain seq x y z
N GLY A 1 -25.35 -34.34 22.88
CA GLY A 1 -24.18 -33.48 22.85
C GLY A 1 -24.24 -32.53 21.66
N ASN A 2 -23.92 -31.28 21.87
CA ASN A 2 -23.82 -30.34 20.79
C ASN A 2 -22.55 -30.65 19.99
N THR A 3 -22.73 -31.06 18.75
CA THR A 3 -21.61 -31.24 17.82
C THR A 3 -21.49 -30.01 16.98
N PHE A 4 -20.33 -29.36 17.05
CA PHE A 4 -19.96 -28.34 16.07
C PHE A 4 -19.62 -29.03 14.77
N ALA A 5 -20.12 -28.50 13.67
CA ALA A 5 -19.77 -28.95 12.32
C ALA A 5 -19.01 -27.84 11.61
N ASP A 6 -17.83 -28.17 11.16
CA ASP A 6 -17.05 -27.27 10.30
C ASP A 6 -17.71 -27.14 8.92
N ARG A 7 -17.88 -25.95 8.49
CA ARG A 7 -18.40 -25.61 7.15
C ARG A 7 -17.46 -24.66 6.45
N SER A 8 -17.12 -24.99 5.24
CA SER A 8 -16.36 -24.09 4.36
C SER A 8 -17.20 -23.73 3.14
N LEU A 9 -17.08 -22.50 2.72
CA LEU A 9 -17.72 -21.98 1.53
C LEU A 9 -16.68 -21.28 0.67
N ASP A 10 -16.60 -21.70 -0.59
CA ASP A 10 -15.77 -21.04 -1.58
C ASP A 10 -16.51 -19.80 -2.11
N ILE A 11 -15.91 -18.63 -1.89
CA ILE A 11 -16.41 -17.33 -2.37
C ILE A 11 -15.52 -16.73 -3.47
N SER A 12 -14.70 -17.55 -4.11
CA SER A 12 -13.76 -17.12 -5.17
C SER A 12 -14.45 -16.48 -6.37
N ALA A 13 -15.73 -16.78 -6.58
CA ALA A 13 -16.55 -16.17 -7.63
C ALA A 13 -16.99 -14.73 -7.32
N ALA A 14 -16.84 -14.26 -6.08
CA ALA A 14 -17.12 -12.88 -5.69
C ALA A 14 -15.94 -12.00 -6.07
N THR A 15 -15.93 -11.51 -7.29
CA THR A 15 -14.85 -10.66 -7.81
C THR A 15 -15.23 -9.19 -7.71
N GLY A 16 -14.39 -8.46 -6.97
CA GLY A 16 -14.47 -7.00 -6.85
C GLY A 16 -15.62 -6.48 -5.99
N GLY A 17 -15.36 -5.52 -5.15
CA GLY A 17 -16.34 -4.85 -4.31
C GLY A 17 -16.48 -5.42 -2.90
N LEU A 18 -17.47 -4.92 -2.19
CA LEU A 18 -17.80 -5.35 -0.82
C LEU A 18 -18.62 -6.62 -0.85
N VAL A 19 -18.21 -7.60 -0.04
CA VAL A 19 -18.92 -8.86 0.16
C VAL A 19 -19.44 -8.91 1.59
N TYR A 20 -20.70 -9.22 1.76
CA TYR A 20 -21.33 -9.44 3.06
C TYR A 20 -21.57 -10.93 3.27
N ILE A 21 -21.14 -11.46 4.40
CA ILE A 21 -21.38 -12.83 4.80
C ILE A 21 -22.53 -12.84 5.82
N GLY A 22 -23.60 -13.51 5.48
CA GLY A 22 -24.76 -13.66 6.37
C GLY A 22 -24.94 -15.10 6.82
N PHE A 23 -25.24 -15.29 8.08
CA PHE A 23 -25.61 -16.58 8.64
C PHE A 23 -27.13 -16.64 8.79
N ARG A 24 -27.75 -17.63 8.20
CA ARG A 24 -29.18 -17.81 8.26
C ARG A 24 -29.55 -19.14 8.98
N HIS A 25 -30.38 -19.00 9.99
CA HIS A 25 -30.97 -20.10 10.70
C HIS A 25 -32.33 -20.46 10.06
N HIS A 26 -32.46 -21.64 9.45
CA HIS A 26 -33.67 -22.06 8.76
C HIS A 26 -33.95 -23.56 8.97
N ASP A 27 -35.19 -23.97 8.68
CA ASP A 27 -35.68 -25.36 8.73
C ASP A 27 -35.44 -26.07 10.08
N ILE A 28 -35.63 -25.34 11.17
CA ILE A 28 -35.37 -25.84 12.52
C ILE A 28 -36.64 -25.73 13.36
N THR A 29 -36.98 -26.85 13.93
CA THR A 29 -38.07 -26.95 14.91
C THR A 29 -37.45 -27.08 16.30
N ASP A 30 -37.90 -26.28 17.25
CA ASP A 30 -37.49 -26.32 18.67
C ASP A 30 -36.00 -26.04 18.97
N VAL A 31 -35.29 -25.31 18.13
CA VAL A 31 -33.93 -24.84 18.42
C VAL A 31 -33.90 -23.31 18.47
N PHE A 32 -33.56 -22.76 19.62
CA PHE A 32 -33.67 -21.34 19.92
C PHE A 32 -32.35 -20.57 19.70
N VAL A 33 -31.21 -21.25 19.52
CA VAL A 33 -29.90 -20.63 19.48
C VAL A 33 -29.09 -21.19 18.32
N LEU A 34 -28.57 -20.28 17.48
CA LEU A 34 -27.49 -20.54 16.53
C LEU A 34 -26.18 -20.02 17.14
N ASN A 35 -25.27 -20.92 17.43
CA ASN A 35 -23.93 -20.56 17.84
C ASN A 35 -23.00 -20.61 16.62
N VAL A 36 -22.35 -19.52 16.35
CA VAL A 36 -21.30 -19.42 15.33
C VAL A 36 -20.02 -19.07 16.06
N ASP A 37 -18.99 -19.85 15.86
CA ASP A 37 -17.69 -19.70 16.49
C ASP A 37 -16.59 -19.87 15.45
N ASP A 38 -15.43 -19.31 15.70
CA ASP A 38 -14.24 -19.44 14.86
C ASP A 38 -14.47 -19.14 13.36
N VAL A 39 -15.10 -18.02 13.07
CA VAL A 39 -15.27 -17.58 11.68
C VAL A 39 -13.94 -17.07 11.13
N SER A 40 -13.41 -17.72 10.12
CA SER A 40 -12.22 -17.26 9.41
C SER A 40 -12.49 -17.10 7.91
N VAL A 41 -11.97 -16.04 7.34
CA VAL A 41 -11.96 -15.82 5.90
C VAL A 41 -10.50 -15.83 5.44
N THR A 42 -10.18 -16.79 4.59
CA THR A 42 -8.82 -16.91 4.03
C THR A 42 -8.86 -16.70 2.51
N SER A 43 -7.89 -15.98 2.00
CA SER A 43 -7.68 -15.83 0.57
C SER A 43 -6.27 -16.26 0.21
N SER A 44 -6.14 -17.13 -0.76
CA SER A 44 -4.83 -17.48 -1.34
C SER A 44 -4.24 -16.36 -2.21
N THR A 45 -5.05 -15.32 -2.49
CA THR A 45 -4.67 -14.14 -3.28
C THR A 45 -4.84 -12.84 -2.48
N MET A 46 -4.88 -12.89 -1.16
CA MET A 46 -4.48 -11.75 -0.35
C MET A 46 -2.94 -11.68 -0.37
N SER A 47 -2.34 -11.67 -1.53
CA SER A 47 -1.18 -10.86 -1.71
C SER A 47 -1.69 -9.44 -1.62
N ASN A 48 -1.42 -8.77 -0.53
CA ASN A 48 -1.07 -7.39 -0.59
C ASN A 48 0.13 -7.42 -1.57
N GLU A 49 -0.13 -7.38 -2.85
CA GLU A 49 0.85 -6.87 -3.77
C GLU A 49 1.00 -5.43 -3.31
N GLU A 50 1.90 -5.23 -2.37
CA GLU A 50 2.49 -3.93 -2.21
C GLU A 50 3.01 -3.63 -3.60
N PHE A 51 2.33 -2.75 -4.31
CA PHE A 51 2.83 -2.15 -5.54
C PHE A 51 4.02 -1.27 -5.17
N THR A 52 5.00 -1.89 -4.51
CA THR A 52 6.25 -1.25 -4.14
C THR A 52 7.22 -1.40 -5.30
N LEU A 53 7.81 -0.30 -5.67
CA LEU A 53 9.00 -0.34 -6.51
C LEU A 53 10.09 -1.09 -5.74
N GLU A 54 10.43 -2.27 -6.21
CA GLU A 54 11.59 -3.00 -5.76
C GLU A 54 12.84 -2.38 -6.41
N ASN A 55 13.98 -2.49 -5.74
CA ASN A 55 15.27 -1.99 -6.24
C ASN A 55 15.31 -0.48 -6.55
N ILE A 56 14.71 0.34 -5.68
CA ILE A 56 14.97 1.77 -5.63
C ILE A 56 16.07 2.04 -4.61
N ASP A 57 17.12 2.68 -5.07
CA ASP A 57 18.15 3.28 -4.24
C ASP A 57 18.02 4.80 -4.21
N TYR A 58 18.20 5.40 -3.06
CA TYR A 58 18.25 6.84 -2.95
C TYR A 58 19.38 7.30 -2.04
N THR A 59 19.99 8.41 -2.40
CA THR A 59 21.03 9.07 -1.61
C THR A 59 20.75 10.55 -1.52
N PHE A 60 20.94 11.13 -0.35
CA PHE A 60 20.81 12.56 -0.14
C PHE A 60 22.14 13.14 0.36
N ASN A 61 22.66 14.12 -0.35
CA ASN A 61 23.85 14.85 0.05
C ASN A 61 23.42 16.13 0.77
N GLN A 62 23.72 16.21 2.07
CA GLN A 62 23.36 17.34 2.94
C GLN A 62 24.14 18.63 2.61
N GLU A 63 25.33 18.53 2.02
CA GLU A 63 26.15 19.69 1.68
C GLU A 63 25.66 20.39 0.41
N THR A 64 25.21 19.61 -0.56
CA THR A 64 24.73 20.12 -1.85
C THR A 64 23.21 20.17 -1.95
N ASN A 65 22.49 19.62 -0.98
CA ASN A 65 21.05 19.46 -0.97
C ASN A 65 20.51 18.72 -2.22
N ILE A 66 21.29 17.79 -2.74
CA ILE A 66 20.89 16.98 -3.90
C ILE A 66 20.39 15.61 -3.45
N LEU A 67 19.15 15.32 -3.80
CA LEU A 67 18.55 14.00 -3.72
C LEU A 67 18.76 13.27 -5.05
N ARG A 68 19.39 12.11 -5.01
CA ARG A 68 19.49 11.20 -6.14
C ARG A 68 18.62 9.98 -5.88
N VAL A 69 17.84 9.63 -6.86
CA VAL A 69 17.02 8.40 -6.86
C VAL A 69 17.38 7.61 -8.11
N THR A 70 17.62 6.33 -7.94
CA THR A 70 17.91 5.38 -9.03
C THR A 70 17.03 4.16 -8.90
N SER A 71 16.60 3.62 -10.02
CA SER A 71 15.74 2.44 -10.10
C SER A 71 16.16 1.56 -11.28
N GLU A 72 15.87 0.29 -11.22
CA GLU A 72 16.00 -0.61 -12.38
C GLU A 72 14.87 -0.40 -13.39
N GLU A 73 13.74 0.16 -12.94
CA GLU A 73 12.57 0.45 -13.77
C GLU A 73 12.49 1.95 -14.08
N LEU A 74 11.78 2.29 -15.15
CA LEU A 74 11.52 3.69 -15.48
C LEU A 74 10.61 4.32 -14.44
N LEU A 75 11.02 5.47 -13.94
CA LEU A 75 10.26 6.32 -13.04
C LEU A 75 9.33 7.23 -13.84
N SER A 76 8.11 7.40 -13.39
CA SER A 76 7.10 8.24 -14.03
C SER A 76 6.90 9.57 -13.33
N ASN A 77 7.04 9.60 -12.01
CA ASN A 77 6.80 10.82 -11.23
C ASN A 77 7.54 10.77 -9.88
N ILE A 78 7.91 11.92 -9.38
CA ILE A 78 8.39 12.10 -8.00
C ILE A 78 7.68 13.27 -7.34
N GLN A 79 7.18 13.06 -6.13
CA GLN A 79 6.44 14.02 -5.35
C GLN A 79 7.07 14.14 -3.97
N ILE A 80 7.16 15.35 -3.46
CA ILE A 80 7.66 15.62 -2.11
C ILE A 80 6.60 16.38 -1.33
N TYR A 81 6.34 15.93 -0.11
CA TYR A 81 5.36 16.50 0.81
C TYR A 81 6.04 16.94 2.09
N ASN A 82 5.58 18.03 2.66
CA ASN A 82 5.98 18.44 4.01
C ASN A 82 5.20 17.65 5.07
N MET A 83 5.51 17.87 6.36
CA MET A 83 4.87 17.17 7.47
C MET A 83 3.36 17.54 7.65
N LEU A 84 2.89 18.61 7.01
CA LEU A 84 1.48 18.98 6.97
C LEU A 84 0.72 18.30 5.82
N GLY A 85 1.40 17.48 5.02
CA GLY A 85 0.83 16.81 3.85
C GLY A 85 0.69 17.71 2.62
N GLN A 86 1.30 18.89 2.62
CA GLN A 86 1.30 19.78 1.47
C GLN A 86 2.39 19.35 0.49
N GLN A 87 2.03 19.26 -0.77
CA GLN A 87 2.97 18.97 -1.85
C GLN A 87 3.86 20.20 -2.10
N VAL A 88 5.15 20.02 -1.90
CA VAL A 88 6.17 21.07 -2.08
C VAL A 88 6.95 20.93 -3.37
N LEU A 89 6.97 19.71 -3.95
CA LEU A 89 7.57 19.44 -5.24
C LEU A 89 6.78 18.35 -5.97
N ASN A 90 6.61 18.49 -7.26
CA ASN A 90 6.10 17.47 -8.17
C ASN A 90 6.85 17.57 -9.48
N GLN A 91 7.41 16.46 -9.93
CA GLN A 91 8.13 16.39 -11.18
C GLN A 91 7.81 15.10 -11.93
N ASP A 92 7.39 15.24 -13.17
CA ASP A 92 7.25 14.11 -14.08
C ASP A 92 8.62 13.64 -14.54
N LEU A 93 8.78 12.34 -14.61
CA LEU A 93 10.00 11.65 -14.97
C LEU A 93 9.76 10.70 -16.14
N ASN A 94 10.79 10.40 -16.87
CA ASN A 94 10.80 9.35 -17.88
C ASN A 94 12.22 8.77 -17.98
N ASP A 95 12.78 8.48 -16.83
CA ASP A 95 14.15 7.99 -16.70
C ASP A 95 14.22 7.03 -15.51
N SER A 96 15.22 6.16 -15.48
CA SER A 96 15.51 5.28 -14.36
C SER A 96 16.32 5.96 -13.24
N SER A 97 16.73 7.21 -13.43
CA SER A 97 17.43 7.99 -12.43
C SER A 97 17.04 9.45 -12.46
N VAL A 98 17.04 10.08 -11.29
CA VAL A 98 16.78 11.52 -11.15
C VAL A 98 17.69 12.11 -10.09
N ALA A 99 18.13 13.35 -10.30
CA ALA A 99 18.83 14.16 -9.32
C ALA A 99 18.06 15.48 -9.13
N LEU A 100 17.57 15.69 -7.92
CA LEU A 100 16.78 16.86 -7.54
C LEU A 100 17.59 17.77 -6.62
N ASN A 101 17.62 19.05 -6.95
CA ASN A 101 18.16 20.07 -6.06
C ASN A 101 17.04 20.55 -5.13
N LEU A 102 17.23 20.35 -3.83
CA LEU A 102 16.27 20.67 -2.79
C LEU A 102 16.73 21.86 -1.93
N SER A 103 17.64 22.70 -2.44
CA SER A 103 18.20 23.86 -1.71
C SER A 103 17.15 24.90 -1.34
N ASP A 104 16.04 24.95 -2.06
CA ASP A 104 14.92 25.85 -1.78
C ASP A 104 13.99 25.37 -0.65
N LEU A 105 14.17 24.13 -0.21
CA LEU A 105 13.38 23.57 0.89
C LEU A 105 14.03 23.88 2.24
N SER A 106 13.21 24.28 3.20
CA SER A 106 13.68 24.56 4.56
C SER A 106 14.11 23.28 5.30
N SER A 107 14.94 23.46 6.33
CA SER A 107 15.33 22.36 7.22
C SER A 107 14.09 21.75 7.89
N SER A 108 13.75 20.53 7.53
CA SER A 108 12.57 19.79 8.02
C SER A 108 12.63 18.34 7.58
N ILE A 109 11.62 17.58 7.99
CA ILE A 109 11.38 16.23 7.49
C ILE A 109 10.35 16.31 6.36
N TYR A 110 10.62 15.61 5.29
CA TYR A 110 9.76 15.49 4.11
C TYR A 110 9.43 14.04 3.82
N VAL A 111 8.30 13.81 3.17
CA VAL A 111 7.91 12.51 2.63
C VAL A 111 8.07 12.56 1.13
N VAL A 112 8.87 11.65 0.61
CA VAL A 112 9.12 11.52 -0.84
C VAL A 112 8.35 10.30 -1.34
N ASN A 113 7.54 10.50 -2.36
CA ASN A 113 6.86 9.43 -3.08
C ASN A 113 7.41 9.37 -4.51
N VAL A 114 7.86 8.20 -4.92
CA VAL A 114 8.39 7.94 -6.26
C VAL A 114 7.50 6.91 -6.93
N GLU A 115 7.03 7.20 -8.12
CA GLU A 115 6.17 6.34 -8.91
C GLU A 115 6.90 5.82 -10.15
N GLY A 116 6.72 4.55 -10.45
CA GLY A 116 7.18 3.90 -11.68
C GLY A 116 6.10 3.85 -12.75
N ASN A 117 6.49 3.58 -13.99
CA ASN A 117 5.57 3.47 -15.13
C ASN A 117 4.58 2.30 -15.01
N ASN A 118 4.83 1.34 -14.14
CA ASN A 118 4.00 0.17 -13.89
C ASN A 118 3.00 0.36 -12.73
N SER A 119 2.73 1.60 -12.34
CA SER A 119 1.87 1.97 -11.20
C SER A 119 2.38 1.50 -9.83
N LYS A 120 3.63 1.09 -9.74
CA LYS A 120 4.30 0.81 -8.47
C LYS A 120 4.87 2.09 -7.89
N SER A 121 4.90 2.21 -6.58
CA SER A 121 5.43 3.38 -5.88
C SER A 121 6.32 3.00 -4.71
N LYS A 122 7.20 3.91 -4.33
CA LYS A 122 8.04 3.83 -3.14
C LYS A 122 7.96 5.13 -2.37
N THR A 123 7.67 5.04 -1.08
CA THR A 123 7.62 6.20 -0.19
C THR A 123 8.71 6.09 0.88
N PHE A 124 9.43 7.16 1.10
CA PHE A 124 10.43 7.25 2.15
C PHE A 124 10.49 8.64 2.78
N LYS A 125 11.06 8.72 3.98
CA LYS A 125 11.28 9.98 4.69
C LYS A 125 12.65 10.55 4.36
N LEU A 126 12.71 11.86 4.17
CA LEU A 126 13.92 12.62 3.92
C LEU A 126 14.06 13.73 4.97
N ALA A 127 15.19 13.78 5.67
CA ALA A 127 15.50 14.87 6.59
C ALA A 127 16.51 15.83 5.94
N ILE A 128 16.10 17.08 5.78
CA ILE A 128 16.96 18.19 5.35
C ILE A 128 17.37 18.95 6.62
N LYS A 129 18.65 19.06 6.84
CA LYS A 129 19.22 19.73 8.01
C LYS A 129 19.69 21.14 7.66
#